data_4a61b0e9c6d65edc7a9101af2bb1fc07
#
_entry.id   4a61b0e9c6d65edc7a9101af2bb1fc07
#
_cell.length_a   1.000
_cell.length_b   1.000
_cell.length_c   1.000
_cell.angle_alpha   90.00
_cell.angle_beta   90.00
_cell.angle_gamma   90.00
#
_symmetry.space_group_name_H-M   'P 1'
#
loop_
_entity.id
_entity.type
_entity.pdbx_description
1 polymer ?
#
loop_
_entity_poly.entity_id
_entity_poly.type
_entity_poly.pdbx_seq_one_letter_code
_entity_poly.pdbx_strand_id
1 'polypeptide(L)'
;FTGDSLVERDFLDWAGKISSQEKIVLPEDHLATSTVKDLKDVKVVRGSIPAGMSGFDIGPSTLQTFTSIVSSGSGTVFWNGPMGVFEVREFAGGTLGLAYSIALAYFRGASTVIGGGDTVSAFLKTGLRETEVSHLSTGGGASLEYIGGKTLPGIDILKDRL
;
A
#
# COMPACT_ATOMS: atom_id res chain seq x y z
N PHE A 1 -16.55 9.51 -0.51
CA PHE A 1 -16.46 10.79 0.21
C PHE A 1 -15.15 10.83 1.00
N THR A 2 -14.22 11.65 0.54
CA THR A 2 -12.81 11.65 0.94
C THR A 2 -12.44 12.84 1.83
N GLY A 3 -13.46 13.62 2.30
CA GLY A 3 -13.23 14.87 3.02
C GLY A 3 -12.38 15.82 2.17
N ASP A 4 -11.34 16.38 2.80
CA ASP A 4 -10.37 17.27 2.16
C ASP A 4 -9.10 16.53 1.72
N SER A 5 -9.15 15.18 1.65
CA SER A 5 -8.04 14.37 1.14
C SER A 5 -7.74 14.67 -0.33
N LEU A 6 -6.50 14.43 -0.73
CA LEU A 6 -6.10 14.54 -2.14
C LEU A 6 -6.90 13.56 -3.01
N VAL A 7 -7.46 14.06 -4.11
CA VAL A 7 -8.27 13.27 -5.06
C VAL A 7 -7.80 13.53 -6.49
N GLU A 8 -7.42 12.49 -7.19
CA GLU A 8 -7.13 12.53 -8.63
C GLU A 8 -8.44 12.45 -9.43
N ARG A 9 -9.00 13.60 -9.77
CA ARG A 9 -10.34 13.73 -10.36
C ARG A 9 -10.50 13.02 -11.69
N ASP A 10 -9.43 12.93 -12.48
CA ASP A 10 -9.44 12.31 -13.82
C ASP A 10 -9.67 10.78 -13.76
N PHE A 11 -9.44 10.17 -12.62
CA PHE A 11 -9.62 8.73 -12.41
C PHE A 11 -10.93 8.34 -11.71
N LEU A 12 -11.79 9.30 -11.32
CA LEU A 12 -13.00 9.00 -10.54
C LEU A 12 -13.96 8.04 -11.25
N ASP A 13 -14.20 8.27 -12.55
CA ASP A 13 -15.11 7.41 -13.33
C ASP A 13 -14.55 5.99 -13.49
N TRP A 14 -13.25 5.88 -13.69
CA TRP A 14 -12.58 4.59 -13.78
C TRP A 14 -12.58 3.88 -12.43
N ALA A 15 -12.22 4.57 -11.36
CA ALA A 15 -12.23 4.05 -9.99
C ALA A 15 -13.63 3.55 -9.60
N GLY A 16 -14.69 4.29 -9.95
CA GLY A 16 -16.08 3.87 -9.73
C GLY A 16 -16.43 2.55 -10.42
N LYS A 17 -15.91 2.31 -11.62
CA LYS A 17 -16.15 1.07 -12.38
C LYS A 17 -15.43 -0.14 -11.79
N ILE A 18 -14.22 0.04 -11.24
CA ILE A 18 -13.43 -1.08 -10.71
C ILE A 18 -13.71 -1.36 -9.24
N SER A 19 -14.11 -0.36 -8.46
CA SER A 19 -14.31 -0.48 -7.01
C SER A 19 -15.37 -1.52 -6.60
N SER A 20 -16.30 -1.84 -7.51
CA SER A 20 -17.34 -2.85 -7.31
C SER A 20 -16.92 -4.27 -7.67
N GLN A 21 -15.69 -4.48 -8.15
CA GLN A 21 -15.21 -5.81 -8.49
C GLN A 21 -14.83 -6.59 -7.22
N GLU A 22 -15.21 -7.86 -7.13
CA GLU A 22 -14.94 -8.73 -5.97
C GLU A 22 -13.44 -8.87 -5.62
N LYS A 23 -12.56 -8.65 -6.61
CA LYS A 23 -11.10 -8.70 -6.42
C LYS A 23 -10.51 -7.45 -5.79
N ILE A 24 -11.28 -6.37 -5.68
CA ILE A 24 -10.83 -5.10 -5.12
C ILE A 24 -11.33 -4.99 -3.69
N VAL A 25 -10.40 -4.91 -2.75
CA VAL A 25 -10.69 -4.70 -1.34
C VAL A 25 -10.30 -3.27 -0.98
N LEU A 26 -11.29 -2.46 -0.64
CA LEU A 26 -11.09 -1.05 -0.27
C LEU A 26 -11.02 -0.90 1.25
N PRO A 27 -10.35 0.15 1.76
CA PRO A 27 -10.38 0.50 3.17
C PRO A 27 -11.81 0.80 3.64
N GLU A 28 -12.19 0.27 4.81
CA GLU A 28 -13.47 0.55 5.46
C GLU A 28 -13.38 1.62 6.55
N ASP A 29 -12.16 1.83 7.08
CA ASP A 29 -11.89 2.86 8.08
C ASP A 29 -10.52 3.52 7.84
N HIS A 30 -10.38 4.74 8.34
CA HIS A 30 -9.22 5.60 8.14
C HIS A 30 -8.82 6.30 9.44
N LEU A 31 -7.54 6.59 9.61
CA LEU A 31 -7.07 7.59 10.54
C LEU A 31 -7.12 8.96 9.87
N ALA A 32 -7.94 9.85 10.37
CA ALA A 32 -8.18 11.17 9.81
C ALA A 32 -7.94 12.28 10.84
N THR A 33 -7.47 13.43 10.37
CA THR A 33 -7.29 14.65 11.15
C THR A 33 -7.54 15.86 10.26
N SER A 34 -7.78 17.03 10.86
CA SER A 34 -7.85 18.30 10.13
C SER A 34 -6.47 18.79 9.67
N THR A 35 -5.40 18.42 10.38
CA THR A 35 -4.03 18.79 10.03
C THR A 35 -3.00 17.84 10.64
N VAL A 36 -1.96 17.53 9.87
CA VAL A 36 -0.81 16.76 10.36
C VAL A 36 0.10 17.55 11.33
N LYS A 37 -0.10 18.86 11.45
CA LYS A 37 0.73 19.71 12.31
C LYS A 37 0.27 19.72 13.77
N ASP A 38 -1.01 19.47 14.01
CA ASP A 38 -1.58 19.42 15.36
C ASP A 38 -2.46 18.15 15.47
N LEU A 39 -1.88 17.09 15.99
CA LEU A 39 -2.45 15.75 16.04
C LEU A 39 -3.55 15.58 17.10
N LYS A 40 -4.12 16.69 17.65
CA LYS A 40 -5.10 16.65 18.73
C LYS A 40 -6.45 16.06 18.34
N ASP A 41 -6.81 16.13 17.05
CA ASP A 41 -8.10 15.68 16.52
C ASP A 41 -8.02 14.38 15.72
N VAL A 42 -6.90 13.65 15.79
CA VAL A 42 -6.76 12.35 15.12
C VAL A 42 -7.82 11.40 15.63
N LYS A 43 -8.57 10.84 14.70
CA LYS A 43 -9.62 9.85 15.02
C LYS A 43 -9.77 8.79 13.95
N VAL A 44 -10.29 7.64 14.35
CA VAL A 44 -10.74 6.60 13.41
C VAL A 44 -12.08 7.02 12.83
N VAL A 45 -12.16 7.06 11.51
CA VAL A 45 -13.38 7.36 10.77
C VAL A 45 -13.75 6.15 9.92
N ARG A 46 -14.99 5.67 10.04
CA ARG A 46 -15.52 4.60 9.20
C ARG A 46 -16.29 5.16 8.01
N GLY A 47 -16.05 4.58 6.83
CA GLY A 47 -16.68 5.04 5.59
C GLY A 47 -16.22 6.42 5.16
N SER A 48 -17.12 7.37 5.03
CA SER A 48 -16.82 8.72 4.52
C SER A 48 -16.02 9.55 5.52
N ILE A 49 -14.93 10.15 5.06
CA ILE A 49 -14.17 11.13 5.84
C ILE A 49 -14.95 12.45 5.87
N PRO A 50 -15.19 13.07 7.05
CA PRO A 50 -15.90 14.33 7.16
C PRO A 50 -15.21 15.48 6.43
N ALA A 51 -16.00 16.49 6.01
CA ALA A 51 -15.46 17.76 5.53
C ALA A 51 -14.55 18.39 6.60
N GLY A 52 -13.49 19.06 6.19
CA GLY A 52 -12.49 19.64 7.08
C GLY A 52 -11.46 18.64 7.63
N MET A 53 -11.54 17.37 7.25
CA MET A 53 -10.57 16.35 7.63
C MET A 53 -10.02 15.64 6.38
N SER A 54 -8.79 15.15 6.49
CA SER A 54 -8.15 14.28 5.49
C SER A 54 -7.74 12.95 6.11
N GLY A 55 -7.78 11.89 5.31
CA GLY A 55 -7.25 10.57 5.70
C GLY A 55 -5.74 10.52 5.51
N PHE A 56 -5.05 10.03 6.53
CA PHE A 56 -3.57 9.96 6.53
C PHE A 56 -3.03 8.55 6.75
N ASP A 57 -3.87 7.61 7.17
CA ASP A 57 -3.55 6.18 7.24
C ASP A 57 -4.84 5.37 7.16
N ILE A 58 -4.72 4.07 6.90
CA ILE A 58 -5.82 3.13 7.06
C ILE A 58 -6.14 2.93 8.54
N GLY A 59 -7.40 2.65 8.84
CA GLY A 59 -7.82 2.36 10.20
C GLY A 59 -7.54 0.92 10.65
N PRO A 60 -7.77 0.62 11.93
CA PRO A 60 -7.46 -0.69 12.51
C PRO A 60 -8.28 -1.85 11.91
N SER A 61 -9.55 -1.64 11.53
CA SER A 61 -10.37 -2.67 10.90
C SER A 61 -9.86 -3.00 9.50
N THR A 62 -9.50 -1.97 8.72
CA THR A 62 -8.87 -2.12 7.40
C THR A 62 -7.55 -2.86 7.51
N LEU A 63 -6.70 -2.48 8.46
CA LEU A 63 -5.42 -3.15 8.70
C LEU A 63 -5.63 -4.64 9.02
N GLN A 64 -6.58 -4.98 9.87
CA GLN A 64 -6.92 -6.37 10.20
C GLN A 64 -7.34 -7.15 8.96
N THR A 65 -8.18 -6.58 8.11
CA THR A 65 -8.63 -7.19 6.86
C THR A 65 -7.45 -7.42 5.91
N PHE A 66 -6.63 -6.40 5.67
CA PHE A 66 -5.50 -6.50 4.75
C PHE A 66 -4.44 -7.50 5.23
N THR A 67 -4.10 -7.46 6.52
CA THR A 67 -3.13 -8.41 7.10
C THR A 67 -3.66 -9.85 7.06
N SER A 68 -4.96 -10.05 7.25
CA SER A 68 -5.59 -11.38 7.11
C SER A 68 -5.48 -11.90 5.67
N ILE A 69 -5.78 -11.07 4.68
CA ILE A 69 -5.66 -11.44 3.26
C ILE A 69 -4.21 -11.80 2.92
N VAL A 70 -3.25 -10.97 3.30
CA VAL A 70 -1.83 -11.21 3.04
C VAL A 70 -1.34 -12.48 3.73
N SER A 71 -1.73 -12.69 4.99
CA SER A 71 -1.28 -13.84 5.79
C SER A 71 -1.91 -15.16 5.39
N SER A 72 -3.11 -15.16 4.78
CA SER A 72 -3.80 -16.37 4.31
C SER A 72 -3.34 -16.78 2.91
N GLY A 73 -2.66 -15.89 2.18
CA GLY A 73 -2.27 -16.12 0.80
C GLY A 73 -1.12 -17.10 0.67
N SER A 74 -1.31 -18.11 -0.18
CA SER A 74 -0.23 -18.86 -0.81
C SER A 74 -0.04 -18.27 -2.22
N GLY A 75 1.17 -17.86 -2.58
CA GLY A 75 1.43 -17.31 -3.91
C GLY A 75 2.34 -16.10 -3.87
N THR A 76 2.01 -15.07 -4.63
CA THR A 76 2.83 -13.84 -4.73
C THR A 76 2.12 -12.66 -4.12
N VAL A 77 2.81 -11.94 -3.25
CA VAL A 77 2.41 -10.63 -2.73
C VAL A 77 3.28 -9.56 -3.38
N PHE A 78 2.66 -8.61 -4.04
CA PHE A 78 3.33 -7.41 -4.56
C PHE A 78 2.80 -6.18 -3.82
N TRP A 79 3.67 -5.48 -3.09
CA TRP A 79 3.31 -4.28 -2.35
C TRP A 79 3.96 -3.04 -2.97
N ASN A 80 3.13 -2.09 -3.40
CA ASN A 80 3.59 -0.83 -3.97
C ASN A 80 2.76 0.34 -3.42
N GLY A 81 3.40 1.18 -2.65
CA GLY A 81 2.83 2.32 -1.94
C GLY A 81 2.62 2.05 -0.44
N PRO A 82 3.14 2.90 0.46
CA PRO A 82 2.82 2.83 1.88
C PRO A 82 1.33 3.06 2.12
N MET A 83 0.80 2.56 3.25
CA MET A 83 -0.62 2.67 3.58
C MET A 83 -1.01 4.05 4.11
N GLY A 84 -0.07 4.74 4.72
CA GLY A 84 -0.27 6.06 5.31
C GLY A 84 0.96 6.94 5.21
N VAL A 85 0.91 8.10 5.84
CA VAL A 85 2.03 9.04 5.95
C VAL A 85 3.02 8.50 6.99
N PHE A 86 3.78 7.48 6.60
CA PHE A 86 4.65 6.69 7.48
C PHE A 86 5.80 7.48 8.11
N GLU A 87 6.05 8.69 7.65
CA GLU A 87 7.00 9.64 8.24
C GLU A 87 6.47 10.23 9.56
N VAL A 88 5.17 10.21 9.75
CA VAL A 88 4.48 10.65 10.97
C VAL A 88 4.09 9.41 11.77
N ARG A 89 4.62 9.31 12.99
CA ARG A 89 4.46 8.13 13.86
C ARG A 89 3.00 7.70 14.02
N GLU A 90 2.11 8.66 14.17
CA GLU A 90 0.67 8.45 14.37
C GLU A 90 -0.02 7.84 13.15
N PHE A 91 0.56 7.99 11.96
CA PHE A 91 0.04 7.51 10.68
C PHE A 91 0.93 6.43 10.02
N ALA A 92 1.85 5.86 10.79
CA ALA A 92 2.72 4.77 10.31
C ALA A 92 2.15 3.37 10.59
N GLY A 93 1.05 3.28 11.35
CA GLY A 93 0.51 2.02 11.86
C GLY A 93 0.09 1.04 10.78
N GLY A 94 -0.59 1.53 9.75
CA GLY A 94 -1.01 0.73 8.61
C GLY A 94 0.17 0.15 7.83
N THR A 95 1.15 1.00 7.54
CA THR A 95 2.39 0.61 6.84
C THR A 95 3.19 -0.41 7.65
N LEU A 96 3.37 -0.17 8.95
CA LEU A 96 4.10 -1.05 9.87
C LEU A 96 3.44 -2.44 9.94
N GLY A 97 2.13 -2.48 10.19
CA GLY A 97 1.39 -3.73 10.32
C GLY A 97 1.39 -4.55 9.02
N LEU A 98 1.25 -3.90 7.87
CA LEU A 98 1.31 -4.58 6.58
C LEU A 98 2.72 -5.11 6.29
N ALA A 99 3.77 -4.35 6.58
CA ALA A 99 5.16 -4.79 6.41
C ALA A 99 5.45 -6.08 7.19
N TYR A 100 5.05 -6.16 8.46
CA TYR A 100 5.20 -7.37 9.28
C TYR A 100 4.37 -8.54 8.74
N SER A 101 3.18 -8.28 8.23
CA SER A 101 2.34 -9.31 7.63
C SER A 101 2.96 -9.90 6.37
N ILE A 102 3.58 -9.05 5.54
CA ILE A 102 4.29 -9.48 4.32
C ILE A 102 5.54 -10.30 4.66
N ALA A 103 6.33 -9.87 5.65
CA ALA A 103 7.46 -10.65 6.14
C ALA A 103 7.01 -12.02 6.68
N LEU A 104 5.90 -12.06 7.43
CA LEU A 104 5.33 -13.31 7.91
C LEU A 104 4.87 -14.23 6.75
N ALA A 105 4.26 -13.66 5.71
CA ALA A 105 3.87 -14.39 4.52
C ALA A 105 5.10 -15.00 3.81
N TYR A 106 6.20 -14.25 3.72
CA TYR A 106 7.46 -14.75 3.18
C TYR A 106 7.98 -15.97 3.97
N PHE A 107 8.02 -15.89 5.29
CA PHE A 107 8.44 -17.01 6.14
C PHE A 107 7.51 -18.24 6.04
N ARG A 108 6.28 -18.05 5.57
CA ARG A 108 5.32 -19.13 5.28
C ARG A 108 5.43 -19.65 3.86
N GLY A 109 6.35 -19.17 3.05
CA GLY A 109 6.63 -19.65 1.70
C GLY A 109 5.98 -18.86 0.57
N ALA A 110 5.35 -17.72 0.85
CA ALA A 110 4.89 -16.82 -0.21
C ALA A 110 6.07 -16.10 -0.89
N SER A 111 5.97 -15.84 -2.18
CA SER A 111 6.85 -14.90 -2.87
C SER A 111 6.41 -13.48 -2.56
N THR A 112 7.31 -12.66 -2.01
CA THR A 112 6.97 -11.28 -1.60
C THR A 112 7.87 -10.28 -2.29
N VAL A 113 7.27 -9.31 -2.96
CA VAL A 113 7.97 -8.25 -3.70
C VAL A 113 7.50 -6.90 -3.18
N ILE A 114 8.46 -6.05 -2.81
CA ILE A 114 8.18 -4.67 -2.41
C ILE A 114 8.67 -3.75 -3.52
N GLY A 115 7.75 -2.98 -4.10
CA GLY A 115 8.00 -2.11 -5.23
C GLY A 115 7.88 -0.63 -4.89
N GLY A 116 8.79 0.17 -5.45
CA GLY A 116 8.81 1.63 -5.28
C GLY A 116 9.72 2.10 -4.16
N GLY A 117 10.47 3.18 -4.42
CA GLY A 117 11.46 3.72 -3.50
C GLY A 117 10.88 4.08 -2.14
N ASP A 118 9.72 4.73 -2.11
CA ASP A 118 9.05 5.11 -0.85
C ASP A 118 8.58 3.88 -0.07
N THR A 119 8.06 2.86 -0.76
CA THR A 119 7.62 1.62 -0.11
C THR A 119 8.80 0.84 0.48
N VAL A 120 9.90 0.75 -0.28
CA VAL A 120 11.14 0.13 0.20
C VAL A 120 11.69 0.89 1.41
N SER A 121 11.72 2.23 1.34
CA SER A 121 12.13 3.07 2.47
C SER A 121 11.24 2.85 3.70
N ALA A 122 9.91 2.81 3.49
CA ALA A 122 8.95 2.56 4.55
C ALA A 122 9.15 1.18 5.18
N PHE A 123 9.34 0.13 4.36
CA PHE A 123 9.62 -1.23 4.83
C PHE A 123 10.89 -1.28 5.69
N LEU A 124 11.99 -0.73 5.22
CA LEU A 124 13.25 -0.75 5.96
C LEU A 124 13.20 0.06 7.27
N LYS A 125 12.43 1.15 7.30
CA LYS A 125 12.20 1.94 8.53
C LYS A 125 11.43 1.17 9.62
N THR A 126 10.73 0.08 9.30
CA THR A 126 10.09 -0.77 10.30
C THR A 126 11.08 -1.59 11.13
N GLY A 127 12.36 -1.62 10.74
CA GLY A 127 13.41 -2.47 11.33
C GLY A 127 13.52 -3.85 10.70
N LEU A 128 12.64 -4.18 9.75
CA LEU A 128 12.75 -5.40 8.95
C LEU A 128 13.93 -5.28 7.95
N ARG A 129 14.51 -6.42 7.61
CA ARG A 129 15.67 -6.52 6.72
C ARG A 129 15.21 -6.97 5.33
N GLU A 130 16.00 -6.65 4.32
CA GLU A 130 15.78 -7.10 2.94
C GLU A 130 15.71 -8.63 2.79
N THR A 131 16.36 -9.37 3.69
CA THR A 131 16.33 -10.84 3.74
C THR A 131 15.02 -11.42 4.26
N GLU A 132 14.09 -10.59 4.71
CA GLU A 132 12.78 -10.99 5.24
C GLU A 132 11.65 -10.82 4.20
N VAL A 133 12.04 -10.62 2.94
CA VAL A 133 11.17 -10.64 1.76
C VAL A 133 11.91 -11.27 0.58
N SER A 134 11.20 -11.66 -0.47
CA SER A 134 11.84 -12.25 -1.65
C SER A 134 12.60 -11.23 -2.49
N HIS A 135 12.10 -10.00 -2.60
CA HIS A 135 12.73 -8.97 -3.42
C HIS A 135 12.30 -7.55 -3.03
N LEU A 136 13.27 -6.63 -3.01
CA LEU A 136 13.05 -5.19 -2.94
C LEU A 136 13.36 -4.56 -4.30
N SER A 137 12.40 -3.84 -4.88
CA SER A 137 12.54 -3.15 -6.16
C SER A 137 12.35 -1.65 -5.98
N THR A 138 13.36 -0.86 -6.28
CA THR A 138 13.22 0.62 -6.32
C THR A 138 12.49 1.11 -7.57
N GLY A 139 12.32 0.26 -8.59
CA GLY A 139 11.65 0.56 -9.85
C GLY A 139 10.14 0.37 -9.81
N GLY A 140 9.41 0.96 -8.84
CA GLY A 140 7.97 0.73 -8.63
C GLY A 140 7.12 0.95 -9.88
N GLY A 141 7.25 2.09 -10.56
CA GLY A 141 6.50 2.41 -11.77
C GLY A 141 6.78 1.42 -12.90
N ALA A 142 8.05 1.13 -13.18
CA ALA A 142 8.44 0.15 -14.20
C ALA A 142 7.94 -1.26 -13.87
N SER A 143 7.97 -1.66 -12.59
CA SER A 143 7.44 -2.95 -12.15
C SER A 143 5.93 -3.05 -12.40
N LEU A 144 5.16 -1.99 -12.10
CA LEU A 144 3.72 -1.95 -12.36
C LEU A 144 3.41 -1.98 -13.87
N GLU A 145 4.17 -1.24 -14.68
CA GLU A 145 4.02 -1.26 -16.14
C GLU A 145 4.31 -2.65 -16.73
N TYR A 146 5.36 -3.31 -16.24
CA TYR A 146 5.72 -4.66 -16.66
C TYR A 146 4.65 -5.69 -16.28
N ILE A 147 4.16 -5.66 -15.03
CA ILE A 147 3.05 -6.52 -14.57
C ILE A 147 1.77 -6.24 -15.37
N GLY A 148 1.55 -4.97 -15.76
CA GLY A 148 0.44 -4.55 -16.63
C GLY A 148 0.60 -4.95 -18.10
N GLY A 149 1.66 -5.66 -18.47
CA GLY A 149 1.92 -6.17 -19.82
C GLY A 149 2.53 -5.15 -20.78
N LYS A 150 3.04 -4.01 -20.29
CA LYS A 150 3.76 -3.07 -21.13
C LYS A 150 5.18 -3.55 -21.39
N THR A 151 5.64 -3.36 -22.61
CA THR A 151 7.05 -3.56 -22.98
C THR A 151 7.91 -2.46 -22.33
N LEU A 152 8.95 -2.87 -21.65
CA LEU A 152 9.93 -1.94 -21.07
C LEU A 152 11.18 -1.87 -21.97
N PRO A 153 11.52 -0.69 -22.52
CA PRO A 153 12.65 -0.56 -23.45
C PRO A 153 13.96 -1.10 -22.92
N GLY A 154 14.21 -0.95 -21.61
CA GLY A 154 15.43 -1.46 -20.95
C GLY A 154 15.47 -3.00 -20.86
N ILE A 155 14.32 -3.66 -20.85
CA ILE A 155 14.23 -5.14 -20.82
C ILE A 155 14.22 -5.66 -22.26
N ASP A 156 13.47 -5.00 -23.16
CA ASP A 156 13.29 -5.41 -24.55
C ASP A 156 14.60 -5.49 -25.35
N ILE A 157 15.59 -4.68 -24.97
CA ILE A 157 16.92 -4.71 -25.58
C ILE A 157 17.80 -5.87 -25.09
N LEU A 158 17.42 -6.53 -23.98
CA LEU A 158 18.12 -7.69 -23.47
C LEU A 158 17.70 -8.91 -24.28
N LYS A 159 18.68 -9.53 -24.96
CA LYS A 159 18.41 -10.79 -25.65
C LYS A 159 18.36 -11.92 -24.63
N ASP A 160 17.33 -12.73 -24.70
CA ASP A 160 17.29 -14.00 -23.99
C ASP A 160 18.53 -14.81 -24.39
N ARG A 161 19.27 -15.28 -23.41
CA ARG A 161 20.31 -16.28 -23.69
C ARG A 161 19.57 -17.59 -23.96
N LEU A 162 19.60 -18.00 -25.22
CA LEU A 162 19.21 -19.34 -25.66
C LEU A 162 20.15 -20.38 -25.04
#